data_9afbd901f625cd9da85ba486b7d97efc
#
_entry.id   9afbd901f625cd9da85ba486b7d97efc
#
_cell.length_a   1.000
_cell.length_b   1.000
_cell.length_c   1.000
_cell.angle_alpha   90.00
_cell.angle_beta   90.00
_cell.angle_gamma   90.00
#
_symmetry.space_group_name_H-M   'P 1'
#
loop_
_entity.id
_entity.type
_entity.pdbx_description
1 polymer ?
#
loop_
_entity_poly.entity_id
_entity_poly.type
_entity_poly.pdbx_seq_one_letter_code
_entity_poly.pdbx_strand_id
1 'polypeptide(L)'
;MLFNTIEFVIFFISILSIFIIFKNRKFHHYFLLVAGFLFFYWSNNYLITLLIFSILLDFYVGKEIFKAKTITRKKSLLILSLVGNLGLLGFFKYSDFAIAQFNILGNYINLTDSIPFLNLALPIGISFYTFQTISYTVDIYRGQLKPSNSLREFAIFVAFFPQIVAGPILRAKDFLPQLNEKMEKLKISKLRLITLEKTSFRIGVAMMALGFFKKMFFADNIAPMVNDIFAMPVGLESFT
;
A
#
# COMPACT_ATOMS: atom_id res chain seq x y z
N MET A 1 5.30 -12.56 0.47
CA MET A 1 4.42 -13.28 1.41
C MET A 1 2.98 -13.00 1.02
N LEU A 2 2.19 -14.02 0.69
CA LEU A 2 0.77 -13.89 0.35
C LEU A 2 -0.08 -14.18 1.60
N PHE A 3 -1.29 -13.61 1.68
CA PHE A 3 -2.16 -13.76 2.86
C PHE A 3 -2.66 -15.20 3.08
N ASN A 4 -2.72 -16.01 2.03
CA ASN A 4 -3.17 -17.40 2.06
C ASN A 4 -2.05 -18.42 2.30
N THR A 5 -0.87 -17.97 2.76
CA THR A 5 0.27 -18.84 3.05
C THR A 5 0.41 -19.10 4.55
N ILE A 6 1.02 -20.23 4.92
CA ILE A 6 1.27 -20.58 6.32
C ILE A 6 2.22 -19.59 6.99
N GLU A 7 3.18 -19.04 6.23
CA GLU A 7 4.12 -18.03 6.69
C GLU A 7 3.39 -16.76 7.14
N PHE A 8 2.34 -16.34 6.41
CA PHE A 8 1.53 -15.20 6.81
C PHE A 8 0.77 -15.47 8.12
N VAL A 9 0.20 -16.68 8.26
CA VAL A 9 -0.52 -17.06 9.48
C VAL A 9 0.41 -17.04 10.68
N ILE A 10 1.61 -17.61 10.56
CA ILE A 10 2.63 -17.61 11.62
C ILE A 10 3.05 -16.16 11.95
N PHE A 11 3.33 -15.34 10.93
CA PHE A 11 3.68 -13.94 11.09
C PHE A 11 2.58 -13.16 11.83
N PHE A 12 1.32 -13.33 11.41
CA PHE A 12 0.18 -12.65 12.00
C PHE A 12 -0.06 -13.04 13.46
N ILE A 13 -0.01 -14.36 13.77
CA ILE A 13 -0.14 -14.87 15.13
C ILE A 13 1.01 -14.36 16.02
N SER A 14 2.24 -14.33 15.50
CA SER A 14 3.41 -13.81 16.22
C SER A 14 3.22 -12.33 16.57
N ILE A 15 2.75 -11.51 15.61
CA ILE A 15 2.45 -10.10 15.86
C ILE A 15 1.37 -9.94 16.92
N LEU A 16 0.25 -10.67 16.82
CA LEU A 16 -0.82 -10.61 17.82
C LEU A 16 -0.31 -11.00 19.20
N SER A 17 0.48 -12.07 19.31
CA SER A 17 1.05 -12.54 20.57
C SER A 17 1.94 -11.48 21.22
N ILE A 18 2.81 -10.84 20.43
CA ILE A 18 3.67 -9.76 20.91
C ILE A 18 2.83 -8.56 21.37
N PHE A 19 1.77 -8.19 20.64
CA PHE A 19 0.85 -7.13 21.06
C PHE A 19 0.16 -7.43 22.41
N ILE A 20 -0.18 -8.69 22.64
CA ILE A 20 -0.82 -9.12 23.90
C ILE A 20 0.17 -9.07 25.07
N ILE A 21 1.43 -9.48 24.84
CA ILE A 21 2.47 -9.57 25.88
C ILE A 21 2.98 -8.18 26.27
N PHE A 22 3.30 -7.33 25.30
CA PHE A 22 3.91 -6.03 25.55
C PHE A 22 2.86 -4.91 25.56
N LYS A 23 2.70 -4.22 26.69
CA LYS A 23 1.64 -3.20 26.91
C LYS A 23 2.10 -1.75 26.76
N ASN A 24 3.25 -1.51 26.12
CA ASN A 24 3.81 -0.17 26.03
C ASN A 24 3.42 0.49 24.69
N ARG A 25 2.74 1.69 24.74
CA ARG A 25 2.34 2.45 23.55
C ARG A 25 3.49 2.75 22.60
N LYS A 26 4.62 3.21 23.10
CA LYS A 26 5.79 3.52 22.25
C LYS A 26 6.30 2.26 21.57
N PHE A 27 6.36 1.17 22.30
CA PHE A 27 6.74 -0.14 21.77
C PHE A 27 5.79 -0.57 20.64
N HIS A 28 4.47 -0.46 20.81
CA HIS A 28 3.50 -0.84 19.80
C HIS A 28 3.64 -0.06 18.49
N HIS A 29 3.89 1.25 18.55
CA HIS A 29 4.13 2.05 17.36
C HIS A 29 5.38 1.59 16.60
N TYR A 30 6.51 1.41 17.31
CA TYR A 30 7.72 0.94 16.66
C TYR A 30 7.58 -0.48 16.14
N PHE A 31 6.91 -1.33 16.91
CA PHE A 31 6.68 -2.71 16.52
C PHE A 31 5.79 -2.82 15.27
N LEU A 32 4.69 -2.05 15.20
CA LEU A 32 3.85 -2.00 13.99
C LEU A 32 4.63 -1.50 12.76
N LEU A 33 5.44 -0.46 12.94
CA LEU A 33 6.25 0.07 11.87
C LEU A 33 7.25 -0.96 11.37
N VAL A 34 7.98 -1.60 12.28
CA VAL A 34 8.93 -2.65 11.95
C VAL A 34 8.24 -3.85 11.29
N ALA A 35 7.10 -4.29 11.83
CA ALA A 35 6.33 -5.39 11.25
C ALA A 35 5.84 -5.08 9.84
N GLY A 36 5.35 -3.84 9.59
CA GLY A 36 4.96 -3.40 8.25
C GLY A 36 6.13 -3.39 7.27
N PHE A 37 7.27 -2.83 7.66
CA PHE A 37 8.46 -2.81 6.83
C PHE A 37 9.05 -4.21 6.59
N LEU A 38 9.08 -5.08 7.60
CA LEU A 38 9.51 -6.47 7.44
C LEU A 38 8.61 -7.23 6.47
N PHE A 39 7.28 -7.09 6.60
CA PHE A 39 6.33 -7.71 5.70
C PHE A 39 6.54 -7.25 4.25
N PHE A 40 6.74 -5.95 4.04
CA PHE A 40 6.99 -5.39 2.72
C PHE A 40 8.35 -5.82 2.18
N TYR A 41 9.40 -5.81 2.99
CA TYR A 41 10.75 -6.27 2.62
C TYR A 41 10.75 -7.74 2.19
N TRP A 42 10.05 -8.60 2.93
CA TRP A 42 9.94 -10.03 2.58
C TRP A 42 9.27 -10.28 1.24
N SER A 43 8.41 -9.36 0.82
CA SER A 43 7.70 -9.47 -0.46
C SER A 43 8.45 -8.80 -1.62
N ASN A 44 9.27 -7.78 -1.36
CA ASN A 44 9.80 -6.87 -2.36
C ASN A 44 11.32 -6.60 -2.24
N ASN A 45 12.00 -7.18 -1.26
CA ASN A 45 13.44 -6.98 -1.01
C ASN A 45 13.85 -5.49 -1.01
N TYR A 46 14.89 -5.12 -1.78
CA TYR A 46 15.43 -3.75 -1.84
C TYR A 46 14.42 -2.70 -2.33
N LEU A 47 13.30 -3.09 -2.96
CA LEU A 47 12.27 -2.16 -3.42
C LEU A 47 11.50 -1.47 -2.28
N ILE A 48 11.77 -1.83 -1.02
CA ILE A 48 11.32 -1.10 0.17
C ILE A 48 11.77 0.37 0.13
N THR A 49 12.86 0.68 -0.55
CA THR A 49 13.35 2.06 -0.71
C THR A 49 12.34 2.97 -1.41
N LEU A 50 11.55 2.43 -2.35
CA LEU A 50 10.50 3.17 -3.04
C LEU A 50 9.33 3.51 -2.09
N LEU A 51 8.96 2.57 -1.23
CA LEU A 51 7.96 2.81 -0.19
C LEU A 51 8.42 3.91 0.77
N ILE A 52 9.68 3.83 1.24
CA ILE A 52 10.27 4.84 2.12
C ILE A 52 10.31 6.21 1.43
N PHE A 53 10.69 6.25 0.15
CA PHE A 53 10.68 7.49 -0.64
C PHE A 53 9.27 8.11 -0.68
N SER A 54 8.23 7.34 -1.02
CA SER A 54 6.85 7.83 -1.05
C SER A 54 6.38 8.34 0.32
N ILE A 55 6.73 7.62 1.40
CA ILE A 55 6.42 8.05 2.77
C ILE A 55 7.08 9.40 3.08
N LEU A 56 8.36 9.56 2.80
CA LEU A 56 9.08 10.80 3.09
C LEU A 56 8.57 11.95 2.22
N LEU A 57 8.43 11.73 0.92
CA LEU A 57 7.91 12.73 -0.01
C LEU A 57 6.59 13.30 0.48
N ASP A 58 5.59 12.44 0.72
CA ASP A 58 4.24 12.89 1.01
C ASP A 58 4.07 13.42 2.43
N PHE A 59 4.85 12.92 3.38
CA PHE A 59 4.89 13.50 4.72
C PHE A 59 5.38 14.95 4.72
N TYR A 60 6.50 15.23 4.04
CA TYR A 60 7.05 16.58 3.99
C TYR A 60 6.22 17.49 3.10
N VAL A 61 5.79 17.02 1.93
CA VAL A 61 4.92 17.77 1.02
C VAL A 61 3.59 18.12 1.70
N GLY A 62 2.97 17.17 2.40
CA GLY A 62 1.73 17.41 3.15
C GLY A 62 1.88 18.52 4.19
N LYS A 63 2.99 18.53 4.94
CA LYS A 63 3.29 19.61 5.90
C LYS A 63 3.48 20.96 5.21
N GLU A 64 4.18 20.99 4.09
CA GLU A 64 4.43 22.24 3.36
C GLU A 64 3.16 22.76 2.66
N ILE A 65 2.28 21.89 2.14
CA ILE A 65 0.95 22.29 1.63
C ILE A 65 0.15 22.99 2.72
N PHE A 66 0.14 22.45 3.94
CA PHE A 66 -0.61 23.02 5.05
C PHE A 66 -0.08 24.39 5.48
N LYS A 67 1.25 24.59 5.48
CA LYS A 67 1.89 25.87 5.83
C LYS A 67 1.79 26.92 4.71
N ALA A 68 1.58 26.50 3.47
CA ALA A 68 1.60 27.41 2.33
C ALA A 68 0.44 28.41 2.39
N LYS A 69 0.77 29.70 2.23
CA LYS A 69 -0.20 30.79 2.28
C LYS A 69 -0.88 31.05 0.92
N THR A 70 -0.20 30.75 -0.20
CA THR A 70 -0.70 30.99 -1.55
C THR A 70 -1.21 29.72 -2.19
N ILE A 71 -2.29 29.82 -2.97
CA ILE A 71 -2.87 28.69 -3.69
C ILE A 71 -1.90 28.11 -4.73
N THR A 72 -1.11 28.98 -5.36
CA THR A 72 -0.11 28.58 -6.35
C THR A 72 0.92 27.64 -5.72
N ARG A 73 1.48 28.01 -4.55
CA ARG A 73 2.44 27.16 -3.83
C ARG A 73 1.83 25.83 -3.40
N LYS A 74 0.57 25.84 -2.89
CA LYS A 74 -0.14 24.59 -2.56
C LYS A 74 -0.28 23.68 -3.79
N LYS A 75 -0.65 24.26 -4.93
CA LYS A 75 -0.81 23.51 -6.19
C LYS A 75 0.53 22.95 -6.69
N SER A 76 1.60 23.72 -6.65
CA SER A 76 2.94 23.23 -7.06
C SER A 76 3.43 22.08 -6.18
N LEU A 77 3.22 22.17 -4.87
CA LEU A 77 3.55 21.10 -3.94
C LEU A 77 2.71 19.83 -4.18
N LEU A 78 1.40 19.99 -4.46
CA LEU A 78 0.56 18.85 -4.81
C LEU A 78 1.04 18.20 -6.11
N ILE A 79 1.38 19.00 -7.14
CA ILE A 79 1.92 18.48 -8.40
C ILE A 79 3.23 17.72 -8.14
N LEU A 80 4.10 18.23 -7.26
CA LEU A 80 5.34 17.53 -6.88
C LEU A 80 5.05 16.14 -6.30
N SER A 81 4.08 16.02 -5.38
CA SER A 81 3.65 14.72 -4.84
C SER A 81 3.11 13.80 -5.93
N LEU A 82 2.23 14.32 -6.80
CA LEU A 82 1.64 13.55 -7.89
C LEU A 82 2.71 13.06 -8.88
N VAL A 83 3.59 13.94 -9.32
CA VAL A 83 4.67 13.60 -10.28
C VAL A 83 5.64 12.60 -9.64
N GLY A 84 6.02 12.79 -8.39
CA GLY A 84 6.91 11.85 -7.70
C GLY A 84 6.31 10.45 -7.58
N ASN A 85 5.08 10.35 -7.13
CA ASN A 85 4.41 9.06 -6.90
C ASN A 85 3.95 8.38 -8.20
N LEU A 86 3.26 9.13 -9.09
CA LEU A 86 2.78 8.58 -10.37
C LEU A 86 3.94 8.37 -11.34
N GLY A 87 4.99 9.18 -11.25
CA GLY A 87 6.22 8.99 -12.03
C GLY A 87 6.91 7.67 -11.68
N LEU A 88 7.08 7.38 -10.38
CA LEU A 88 7.60 6.09 -9.93
C LEU A 88 6.70 4.93 -10.37
N LEU A 89 5.39 5.05 -10.14
CA LEU A 89 4.43 4.03 -10.56
C LEU A 89 4.50 3.81 -12.07
N GLY A 90 4.52 4.90 -12.85
CA GLY A 90 4.62 4.87 -14.32
C GLY A 90 5.90 4.20 -14.78
N PHE A 91 7.03 4.56 -14.18
CA PHE A 91 8.33 4.02 -14.53
C PHE A 91 8.39 2.50 -14.28
N PHE A 92 8.01 2.03 -13.09
CA PHE A 92 8.08 0.60 -12.80
C PHE A 92 7.02 -0.24 -13.52
N LYS A 93 5.84 0.33 -13.81
CA LYS A 93 4.72 -0.44 -14.37
C LYS A 93 4.61 -0.36 -15.89
N TYR A 94 4.99 0.78 -16.48
CA TYR A 94 4.68 1.05 -17.89
C TYR A 94 5.91 1.30 -18.77
N SER A 95 7.15 1.25 -18.25
CA SER A 95 8.34 1.47 -19.07
C SER A 95 8.47 0.45 -20.20
N ASP A 96 8.31 -0.83 -19.91
CA ASP A 96 8.43 -1.88 -20.94
C ASP A 96 7.29 -1.82 -21.96
N PHE A 97 6.09 -1.44 -21.54
CA PHE A 97 4.99 -1.16 -22.46
C PHE A 97 5.32 0.02 -23.38
N ALA A 98 5.84 1.12 -22.83
CA ALA A 98 6.26 2.28 -23.64
C ALA A 98 7.38 1.89 -24.63
N ILE A 99 8.39 1.15 -24.18
CA ILE A 99 9.47 0.63 -25.03
C ILE A 99 8.90 -0.23 -26.16
N ALA A 100 7.96 -1.13 -25.87
CA ALA A 100 7.30 -1.95 -26.89
C ALA A 100 6.61 -1.10 -27.96
N GLN A 101 5.86 -0.07 -27.54
CA GLN A 101 5.19 0.83 -28.48
C GLN A 101 6.19 1.65 -29.32
N PHE A 102 7.28 2.15 -28.70
CA PHE A 102 8.35 2.83 -29.43
C PHE A 102 9.03 1.93 -30.43
N ASN A 103 9.32 0.67 -30.11
CA ASN A 103 9.93 -0.27 -31.03
C ASN A 103 8.99 -0.60 -32.21
N ILE A 104 7.68 -0.74 -31.97
CA ILE A 104 6.69 -0.93 -33.02
C ILE A 104 6.68 0.26 -33.97
N LEU A 105 6.61 1.48 -33.43
CA LEU A 105 6.65 2.71 -34.24
C LEU A 105 7.98 2.86 -34.98
N GLY A 106 9.10 2.52 -34.34
CA GLY A 106 10.42 2.52 -34.96
C GLY A 106 10.50 1.61 -36.19
N ASN A 107 9.93 0.44 -36.12
CA ASN A 107 9.87 -0.50 -37.24
C ASN A 107 9.07 0.08 -38.45
N TYR A 108 7.99 0.85 -38.19
CA TYR A 108 7.21 1.50 -39.25
C TYR A 108 8.00 2.60 -39.99
N ILE A 109 8.95 3.24 -39.31
CA ILE A 109 9.81 4.29 -39.91
C ILE A 109 11.20 3.80 -40.27
N ASN A 110 11.41 2.47 -40.35
CA ASN A 110 12.68 1.81 -40.67
C ASN A 110 13.85 2.17 -39.77
N LEU A 111 13.59 2.43 -38.49
CA LEU A 111 14.66 2.50 -37.49
C LEU A 111 15.15 1.08 -37.18
N THR A 112 16.42 0.82 -37.43
CA THR A 112 17.03 -0.51 -37.29
C THR A 112 17.33 -0.90 -35.85
N ASP A 113 17.45 0.08 -34.95
CA ASP A 113 17.83 -0.16 -33.55
C ASP A 113 16.59 -0.23 -32.67
N SER A 114 16.37 -1.39 -32.06
CA SER A 114 15.33 -1.57 -31.04
C SER A 114 15.85 -1.20 -29.65
N ILE A 115 15.04 -0.50 -28.87
CA ILE A 115 15.32 -0.19 -27.46
C ILE A 115 15.16 -1.47 -26.64
N PRO A 116 16.16 -1.88 -25.85
CA PRO A 116 16.05 -3.06 -25.00
C PRO A 116 15.04 -2.85 -23.87
N PHE A 117 14.31 -3.91 -23.50
CA PHE A 117 13.39 -3.90 -22.36
C PHE A 117 14.18 -3.78 -21.04
N LEU A 118 13.64 -3.02 -20.10
CA LEU A 118 14.24 -2.83 -18.78
C LEU A 118 14.02 -4.04 -17.86
N ASN A 119 12.94 -4.79 -18.06
CA ASN A 119 12.54 -5.96 -17.25
C ASN A 119 12.56 -5.66 -15.75
N LEU A 120 12.03 -4.49 -15.37
CA LEU A 120 11.98 -4.05 -13.97
C LEU A 120 11.05 -4.94 -13.15
N ALA A 121 11.53 -5.40 -11.99
CA ALA A 121 10.67 -6.06 -11.04
C ALA A 121 9.62 -5.07 -10.50
N LEU A 122 8.34 -5.38 -10.71
CA LEU A 122 7.24 -4.55 -10.21
C LEU A 122 7.03 -4.81 -8.72
N PRO A 123 7.19 -3.80 -7.84
CA PRO A 123 6.94 -3.98 -6.42
C PRO A 123 5.48 -4.35 -6.16
N ILE A 124 5.25 -5.45 -5.41
CA ILE A 124 3.91 -5.82 -4.97
C ILE A 124 3.36 -4.70 -4.08
N GLY A 125 2.16 -4.21 -4.41
CA GLY A 125 1.50 -3.14 -3.66
C GLY A 125 1.85 -1.72 -4.10
N ILE A 126 2.75 -1.50 -5.08
CA ILE A 126 3.15 -0.14 -5.51
C ILE A 126 1.94 0.73 -5.86
N SER A 127 0.97 0.22 -6.60
CA SER A 127 -0.24 0.96 -6.95
C SER A 127 -1.06 1.34 -5.71
N PHE A 128 -1.17 0.43 -4.74
CA PHE A 128 -1.96 0.64 -3.53
C PHE A 128 -1.37 1.74 -2.65
N TYR A 129 -0.07 1.63 -2.30
CA TYR A 129 0.52 2.65 -1.45
C TYR A 129 0.68 4.00 -2.16
N THR A 130 0.88 4.02 -3.49
CA THR A 130 0.90 5.24 -4.29
C THR A 130 -0.42 5.99 -4.18
N PHE A 131 -1.55 5.33 -4.42
CA PHE A 131 -2.86 5.98 -4.28
C PHE A 131 -3.20 6.34 -2.84
N GLN A 132 -2.74 5.56 -1.88
CA GLN A 132 -2.93 5.83 -0.46
C GLN A 132 -2.19 7.10 -0.04
N THR A 133 -0.93 7.27 -0.43
CA THR A 133 -0.14 8.47 -0.10
C THR A 133 -0.63 9.70 -0.86
N ILE A 134 -0.99 9.56 -2.14
CA ILE A 134 -1.63 10.63 -2.92
C ILE A 134 -2.95 11.09 -2.24
N SER A 135 -3.78 10.16 -1.76
CA SER A 135 -5.03 10.53 -1.10
C SER A 135 -4.79 11.43 0.12
N TYR A 136 -3.72 11.19 0.87
CA TYR A 136 -3.33 12.01 2.00
C TYR A 136 -2.95 13.44 1.59
N THR A 137 -2.12 13.62 0.58
CA THR A 137 -1.71 14.96 0.11
C THR A 137 -2.87 15.72 -0.51
N VAL A 138 -3.77 15.03 -1.24
CA VAL A 138 -4.99 15.61 -1.80
C VAL A 138 -5.97 16.05 -0.70
N ASP A 139 -6.18 15.22 0.33
CA ASP A 139 -7.07 15.55 1.45
C ASP A 139 -6.54 16.78 2.24
N ILE A 140 -5.22 16.92 2.40
CA ILE A 140 -4.60 18.11 2.99
C ILE A 140 -4.77 19.33 2.08
N TYR A 141 -4.53 19.20 0.78
CA TYR A 141 -4.72 20.29 -0.18
C TYR A 141 -6.17 20.82 -0.17
N ARG A 142 -7.15 19.93 -0.06
CA ARG A 142 -8.58 20.26 0.05
C ARG A 142 -8.98 20.81 1.42
N GLY A 143 -8.09 20.82 2.41
CA GLY A 143 -8.38 21.24 3.77
C GLY A 143 -9.22 20.23 4.58
N GLN A 144 -9.40 19.01 4.09
CA GLN A 144 -10.18 17.95 4.74
C GLN A 144 -9.39 17.19 5.82
N LEU A 145 -8.06 17.31 5.80
CA LEU A 145 -7.16 16.64 6.72
C LEU A 145 -6.05 17.60 7.17
N LYS A 146 -5.71 17.59 8.46
CA LYS A 146 -4.48 18.19 8.96
C LYS A 146 -3.32 17.21 8.79
N PRO A 147 -2.11 17.70 8.44
CA PRO A 147 -0.96 16.82 8.28
C PRO A 147 -0.63 16.09 9.59
N SER A 148 -0.19 14.85 9.49
CA SER A 148 0.30 14.09 10.64
C SER A 148 1.52 14.80 11.26
N ASN A 149 1.53 14.92 12.57
CA ASN A 149 2.65 15.50 13.30
C ASN A 149 3.85 14.52 13.38
N SER A 150 3.57 13.23 13.30
CA SER A 150 4.54 12.15 13.49
C SER A 150 4.79 11.40 12.18
N LEU A 151 6.05 11.47 11.70
CA LEU A 151 6.49 10.64 10.57
C LEU A 151 6.23 9.15 10.82
N ARG A 152 6.44 8.71 12.06
CA ARG A 152 6.21 7.31 12.46
C ARG A 152 4.74 6.89 12.26
N GLU A 153 3.78 7.73 12.69
CA GLU A 153 2.35 7.42 12.55
C GLU A 153 1.94 7.41 11.07
N PHE A 154 2.47 8.33 10.28
CA PHE A 154 2.24 8.35 8.85
C PHE A 154 2.88 7.13 8.15
N ALA A 155 4.10 6.76 8.55
CA ALA A 155 4.75 5.56 8.03
C ALA A 155 4.00 4.26 8.40
N ILE A 156 3.45 4.17 9.63
CA ILE A 156 2.58 3.05 10.02
C ILE A 156 1.33 3.00 9.11
N PHE A 157 0.72 4.15 8.85
CA PHE A 157 -0.45 4.21 7.97
C PHE A 157 -0.15 3.66 6.58
N VAL A 158 0.96 4.09 5.97
CA VAL A 158 1.32 3.67 4.60
C VAL A 158 1.81 2.22 4.57
N ALA A 159 2.63 1.80 5.54
CA ALA A 159 3.23 0.48 5.60
C ALA A 159 2.39 -0.55 6.38
N PHE A 160 1.10 -0.27 6.64
CA PHE A 160 0.26 -1.17 7.43
C PHE A 160 0.07 -2.51 6.73
N PHE A 161 0.75 -3.55 7.23
CA PHE A 161 0.88 -4.84 6.54
C PHE A 161 -0.45 -5.53 6.17
N PRO A 162 -1.57 -5.40 6.93
CA PRO A 162 -2.81 -6.04 6.54
C PRO A 162 -3.45 -5.47 5.27
N GLN A 163 -3.04 -4.28 4.82
CA GLN A 163 -3.65 -3.62 3.67
C GLN A 163 -2.69 -3.35 2.51
N ILE A 164 -1.36 -3.29 2.75
CA ILE A 164 -0.39 -2.79 1.77
C ILE A 164 -0.32 -3.61 0.47
N VAL A 165 -0.68 -4.90 0.52
CA VAL A 165 -0.58 -5.80 -0.64
C VAL A 165 -1.90 -5.88 -1.43
N ALA A 166 -3.04 -6.00 -0.76
CA ALA A 166 -4.34 -6.24 -1.41
C ALA A 166 -5.53 -5.76 -0.57
N GLY A 167 -5.31 -4.83 0.35
CA GLY A 167 -6.37 -4.25 1.17
C GLY A 167 -7.16 -3.15 0.44
N PRO A 168 -8.27 -2.68 1.03
CA PRO A 168 -8.93 -1.48 0.54
C PRO A 168 -8.01 -0.28 0.71
N ILE A 169 -8.09 0.68 -0.22
CA ILE A 169 -7.38 1.96 -0.09
C ILE A 169 -8.03 2.75 1.05
N LEU A 170 -7.42 2.68 2.23
CA LEU A 170 -7.87 3.45 3.38
C LEU A 170 -7.41 4.90 3.27
N ARG A 171 -8.27 5.82 3.70
CA ARG A 171 -7.90 7.23 3.78
C ARG A 171 -7.23 7.53 5.12
N ALA A 172 -6.21 8.40 5.09
CA ALA A 172 -5.49 8.81 6.30
C ALA A 172 -6.42 9.45 7.34
N LYS A 173 -7.46 10.16 6.90
CA LYS A 173 -8.47 10.78 7.78
C LYS A 173 -9.27 9.77 8.61
N ASP A 174 -9.42 8.54 8.13
CA ASP A 174 -10.16 7.48 8.81
C ASP A 174 -9.23 6.60 9.67
N PHE A 175 -8.00 6.37 9.19
CA PHE A 175 -7.03 5.50 9.85
C PHE A 175 -6.29 6.17 11.02
N LEU A 176 -5.74 7.38 10.80
CA LEU A 176 -4.89 8.05 11.80
C LEU A 176 -5.63 8.37 13.11
N PRO A 177 -6.90 8.83 13.11
CA PRO A 177 -7.65 9.01 14.35
C PRO A 177 -7.85 7.69 15.10
N GLN A 178 -8.17 6.60 14.41
CA GLN A 178 -8.35 5.28 15.03
C GLN A 178 -7.05 4.76 15.63
N LEU A 179 -5.92 4.93 14.93
CA LEU A 179 -4.60 4.57 15.45
C LEU A 179 -4.32 5.33 16.74
N ASN A 180 -4.55 6.64 16.75
CA ASN A 180 -4.28 7.50 17.91
C ASN A 180 -5.21 7.18 19.07
N GLU A 181 -6.52 7.03 18.85
CA GLU A 181 -7.51 6.71 19.89
C GLU A 181 -7.21 5.37 20.55
N LYS A 182 -6.94 4.33 19.75
CA LYS A 182 -6.59 3.01 20.28
C LYS A 182 -5.30 3.03 21.10
N MET A 183 -4.32 3.80 20.64
CA MET A 183 -3.05 3.97 21.35
C MET A 183 -3.17 4.85 22.61
N GLU A 184 -4.15 5.76 22.66
CA GLU A 184 -4.40 6.60 23.84
C GLU A 184 -5.14 5.81 24.93
N LYS A 185 -6.09 4.98 24.57
CA LYS A 185 -6.75 4.05 25.50
C LYS A 185 -5.77 3.10 26.18
N LEU A 186 -4.67 2.70 25.52
CA LEU A 186 -3.59 1.93 26.12
C LEU A 186 -2.81 2.69 27.20
N LYS A 187 -2.78 4.03 27.13
CA LYS A 187 -2.11 4.90 28.12
C LYS A 187 -2.91 5.06 29.40
N ILE A 188 -4.23 5.07 29.29
CA ILE A 188 -5.15 5.32 30.41
C ILE A 188 -5.39 4.06 31.24
N SER A 189 -5.30 2.90 30.65
CA SER A 189 -5.51 1.62 31.31
C SER A 189 -4.24 1.20 32.07
N LYS A 190 -4.16 1.52 33.37
CA LYS A 190 -3.13 1.01 34.29
C LYS A 190 -3.17 -0.52 34.45
N LEU A 191 -4.23 -1.13 34.01
CA LEU A 191 -4.46 -2.58 34.10
C LEU A 191 -5.19 -3.05 32.84
N ARG A 192 -4.66 -4.04 32.23
CA ARG A 192 -5.24 -4.92 31.22
C ARG A 192 -4.79 -4.61 29.78
N LEU A 193 -4.27 -5.70 29.23
CA LEU A 193 -4.43 -6.20 27.86
C LEU A 193 -5.15 -5.21 26.95
N ILE A 194 -4.66 -5.06 25.73
CA ILE A 194 -5.57 -4.76 24.63
C ILE A 194 -6.75 -5.69 24.90
N THR A 195 -7.80 -5.13 25.48
CA THR A 195 -9.02 -5.90 25.69
C THR A 195 -9.52 -6.11 24.29
N LEU A 196 -9.10 -7.24 23.71
CA LEU A 196 -9.78 -7.79 22.55
C LEU A 196 -11.21 -7.94 23.04
N GLU A 197 -12.01 -6.90 22.80
CA GLU A 197 -13.42 -6.96 23.11
C GLU A 197 -13.92 -8.26 22.47
N LYS A 198 -14.40 -9.17 23.29
CA LYS A 198 -14.72 -10.55 22.85
C LYS A 198 -15.58 -10.54 21.59
N THR A 199 -16.46 -9.57 21.48
CA THR A 199 -17.35 -9.37 20.32
C THR A 199 -16.55 -8.93 19.09
N SER A 200 -15.68 -7.93 19.20
CA SER A 200 -14.84 -7.45 18.10
C SER A 200 -13.87 -8.53 17.62
N PHE A 201 -13.32 -9.33 18.52
CA PHE A 201 -12.46 -10.44 18.16
C PHE A 201 -13.21 -11.52 17.37
N ARG A 202 -14.41 -11.93 17.86
CA ARG A 202 -15.25 -12.93 17.15
C ARG A 202 -15.64 -12.45 15.75
N ILE A 203 -16.05 -11.19 15.63
CA ILE A 203 -16.38 -10.59 14.32
C ILE A 203 -15.16 -10.58 13.41
N GLY A 204 -14.00 -10.16 13.92
CA GLY A 204 -12.76 -10.15 13.15
C GLY A 204 -12.36 -11.53 12.62
N VAL A 205 -12.40 -12.55 13.47
CA VAL A 205 -12.13 -13.95 13.06
C VAL A 205 -13.14 -14.42 12.01
N ALA A 206 -14.44 -14.14 12.20
CA ALA A 206 -15.46 -14.52 11.22
C ALA A 206 -15.26 -13.82 9.86
N MET A 207 -14.89 -12.52 9.87
CA MET A 207 -14.60 -11.78 8.64
C MET A 207 -13.35 -12.33 7.94
N MET A 208 -12.30 -12.67 8.68
CA MET A 208 -11.11 -13.31 8.11
C MET A 208 -11.45 -14.67 7.50
N ALA A 209 -12.20 -15.52 8.20
CA ALA A 209 -12.62 -16.82 7.69
C ALA A 209 -13.44 -16.68 6.40
N LEU A 210 -14.35 -15.72 6.34
CA LEU A 210 -15.15 -15.42 5.14
C LEU A 210 -14.24 -14.90 4.00
N GLY A 211 -13.25 -14.08 4.30
CA GLY A 211 -12.26 -13.60 3.32
C GLY A 211 -11.43 -14.74 2.73
N PHE A 212 -10.90 -15.62 3.56
CA PHE A 212 -10.18 -16.82 3.12
C PHE A 212 -11.07 -17.75 2.30
N PHE A 213 -12.31 -17.97 2.71
CA PHE A 213 -13.28 -18.77 1.95
C PHE A 213 -13.48 -18.18 0.55
N LYS A 214 -13.75 -16.88 0.44
CA LYS A 214 -13.93 -16.23 -0.86
C LYS A 214 -12.67 -16.33 -1.73
N LYS A 215 -11.49 -16.16 -1.15
CA LYS A 215 -10.21 -16.24 -1.88
C LYS A 215 -9.95 -17.67 -2.35
N MET A 216 -9.99 -18.66 -1.43
CA MET A 216 -9.55 -20.02 -1.73
C MET A 216 -10.61 -20.80 -2.53
N PHE A 217 -11.90 -20.58 -2.23
CA PHE A 217 -12.97 -21.33 -2.88
C PHE A 217 -13.39 -20.71 -4.21
N PHE A 218 -13.63 -19.39 -4.27
CA PHE A 218 -14.09 -18.77 -5.52
C PHE A 218 -12.91 -18.30 -6.39
N ALA A 219 -12.09 -17.38 -5.88
CA ALA A 219 -11.11 -16.71 -6.72
C ALA A 219 -10.03 -17.66 -7.26
N ASP A 220 -9.49 -18.57 -6.44
CA ASP A 220 -8.43 -19.47 -6.87
C ASP A 220 -8.94 -20.57 -7.82
N ASN A 221 -10.21 -20.98 -7.74
CA ASN A 221 -10.80 -21.93 -8.68
C ASN A 221 -11.21 -21.30 -10.02
N ILE A 222 -11.56 -20.00 -10.01
CA ILE A 222 -11.94 -19.29 -11.25
C ILE A 222 -10.69 -18.75 -11.99
N ALA A 223 -9.63 -18.43 -11.27
CA ALA A 223 -8.43 -17.82 -11.84
C ALA A 223 -7.83 -18.60 -13.03
N PRO A 224 -7.71 -19.94 -13.04
CA PRO A 224 -7.22 -20.67 -14.19
C PRO A 224 -8.03 -20.42 -15.46
N MET A 225 -9.36 -20.51 -15.37
CA MET A 225 -10.26 -20.27 -16.51
C MET A 225 -10.12 -18.85 -17.06
N VAL A 226 -10.01 -17.86 -16.18
CA VAL A 226 -9.79 -16.47 -16.58
C VAL A 226 -8.44 -16.28 -17.24
N ASN A 227 -7.39 -16.86 -16.66
CA ASN A 227 -6.03 -16.78 -17.22
C ASN A 227 -5.95 -17.41 -18.62
N ASP A 228 -6.62 -18.54 -18.84
CA ASP A 228 -6.65 -19.19 -20.15
C ASP A 228 -7.31 -18.28 -21.21
N ILE A 229 -8.41 -17.60 -20.85
CA ILE A 229 -9.09 -16.65 -21.76
C ILE A 229 -8.18 -15.46 -22.10
N PHE A 230 -7.49 -14.89 -21.10
CA PHE A 230 -6.59 -13.75 -21.32
C PHE A 230 -5.26 -14.13 -21.97
N ALA A 231 -4.85 -15.41 -21.93
CA ALA A 231 -3.67 -15.90 -22.63
C ALA A 231 -3.92 -16.20 -24.11
N MET A 232 -5.18 -16.30 -24.54
CA MET A 232 -5.51 -16.46 -25.95
C MET A 232 -5.10 -15.22 -26.74
N PRO A 233 -4.39 -15.36 -27.87
CA PRO A 233 -4.12 -14.22 -28.73
C PRO A 233 -5.46 -13.61 -29.18
N VAL A 234 -5.61 -12.31 -29.03
CA VAL A 234 -6.80 -11.57 -29.44
C VAL A 234 -6.85 -11.54 -30.98
N GLY A 235 -7.29 -12.63 -31.59
CA GLY A 235 -7.77 -12.66 -32.96
C GLY A 235 -9.28 -12.37 -32.90
N LEU A 236 -9.75 -11.38 -33.63
CA LEU A 236 -11.16 -11.02 -33.77
C LEU A 236 -12.05 -12.18 -34.25
N GLU A 237 -11.49 -13.32 -34.60
CA GLU A 237 -12.17 -14.51 -35.13
C GLU A 237 -12.66 -15.50 -34.06
N SER A 238 -12.36 -15.28 -32.80
CA SER A 238 -12.73 -16.22 -31.73
C SER A 238 -14.08 -15.92 -31.06
N PHE A 239 -14.84 -14.98 -31.56
CA PHE A 239 -16.17 -14.58 -31.04
C PHE A 239 -17.34 -14.84 -32.03
N THR A 240 -17.16 -15.75 -33.00
CA THR A 240 -18.27 -16.24 -33.82
C THR A 240 -18.74 -17.63 -33.43
#